data_a87aa0448aed468f8f689ac9457371ce
#
_entry.id   a87aa0448aed468f8f689ac9457371ce
#
_cell.length_a   1.000
_cell.length_b   1.000
_cell.length_c   1.000
_cell.angle_alpha   90.00
_cell.angle_beta   90.00
_cell.angle_gamma   90.00
#
_symmetry.space_group_name_H-M   'P 1'
#
loop_
_entity.id
_entity.type
_entity.pdbx_description
1 polymer ?
#
loop_
_entity_poly.entity_id
_entity_poly.type
_entity_poly.pdbx_seq_one_letter_code
_entity_poly.pdbx_strand_id
1 'polypeptide(L)'
;AGAGGGADLEHIQLNNAAEATAMLLQVTVALAVAEEAMKFEHRDLHLGNVLLQRCGVDETRRARLNGVELTYPTNGLAVNIIDFTLSRLDMGDGKEDVAFCDLEADPELFEGPAGHCQSDTYRRMRKATKGTWERHCPKTNALWLHYLADCLLSDKEFPMTAGQKADLKGFKKRAMGYKSANQALWDNMFVGVWRSSRA
;
A
#
# COMPACT_ATOMS: atom_id res chain seq x y z
N ALA A 1 -15.55 -27.16 1.19
CA ALA A 1 -14.88 -25.94 1.63
C ALA A 1 -14.81 -24.99 0.43
N GLY A 2 -15.71 -24.00 0.37
CA GLY A 2 -15.72 -23.00 -0.69
C GLY A 2 -14.50 -22.09 -0.53
N ALA A 3 -13.78 -21.85 -1.63
CA ALA A 3 -12.80 -20.79 -1.69
C ALA A 3 -13.56 -19.47 -1.53
N GLY A 4 -13.67 -18.98 -0.30
CA GLY A 4 -14.25 -17.69 0.00
C GLY A 4 -13.33 -16.62 -0.57
N GLY A 5 -13.77 -15.93 -1.62
CA GLY A 5 -13.14 -14.70 -2.05
C GLY A 5 -13.11 -13.73 -0.88
N GLY A 6 -11.95 -13.09 -0.62
CA GLY A 6 -11.84 -12.08 0.42
C GLY A 6 -12.79 -10.92 0.14
N ALA A 7 -13.16 -10.17 1.18
CA ALA A 7 -13.86 -8.89 1.02
C ALA A 7 -12.82 -7.78 0.82
N ASP A 8 -13.17 -6.76 0.05
CA ASP A 8 -12.32 -5.59 -0.08
C ASP A 8 -12.29 -4.77 1.23
N LEU A 9 -11.27 -3.92 1.36
CA LEU A 9 -11.10 -3.11 2.56
C LEU A 9 -12.24 -2.09 2.74
N GLU A 10 -12.95 -1.72 1.68
CA GLU A 10 -14.11 -0.83 1.77
C GLU A 10 -15.24 -1.47 2.57
N HIS A 11 -15.51 -2.76 2.36
CA HIS A 11 -16.66 -3.47 2.92
C HIS A 11 -16.32 -4.29 4.18
N ILE A 12 -15.08 -4.69 4.40
CA ILE A 12 -14.71 -5.48 5.57
C ILE A 12 -14.68 -4.63 6.85
N GLN A 13 -15.18 -5.21 7.94
CA GLN A 13 -15.02 -4.65 9.27
C GLN A 13 -13.70 -5.10 9.88
N LEU A 14 -12.88 -4.14 10.32
CA LEU A 14 -11.69 -4.40 11.14
C LEU A 14 -12.09 -4.53 12.61
N ASN A 15 -11.49 -5.47 13.32
CA ASN A 15 -11.82 -5.72 14.72
C ASN A 15 -11.01 -4.85 15.69
N ASN A 16 -9.81 -4.42 15.30
CA ASN A 16 -8.90 -3.68 16.18
C ASN A 16 -7.75 -3.03 15.40
N ALA A 17 -6.96 -2.22 16.11
CA ALA A 17 -5.80 -1.54 15.54
C ALA A 17 -4.67 -2.49 15.10
N ALA A 18 -4.55 -3.69 15.69
CA ALA A 18 -3.52 -4.66 15.30
C ALA A 18 -3.81 -5.20 13.90
N GLU A 19 -5.08 -5.46 13.56
CA GLU A 19 -5.48 -5.83 12.19
C GLU A 19 -5.18 -4.71 11.19
N ALA A 20 -5.50 -3.45 11.54
CA ALA A 20 -5.22 -2.31 10.68
C ALA A 20 -3.71 -2.11 10.44
N THR A 21 -2.90 -2.25 11.48
CA THR A 21 -1.43 -2.17 11.37
C THR A 21 -0.86 -3.31 10.53
N ALA A 22 -1.33 -4.55 10.75
CA ALA A 22 -0.88 -5.71 9.97
C ALA A 22 -1.29 -5.59 8.50
N MET A 23 -2.47 -5.06 8.20
CA MET A 23 -2.91 -4.78 6.84
C MET A 23 -1.98 -3.77 6.16
N LEU A 24 -1.72 -2.61 6.79
CA LEU A 24 -0.81 -1.60 6.23
C LEU A 24 0.61 -2.16 6.05
N LEU A 25 1.10 -2.95 7.00
CA LEU A 25 2.42 -3.60 6.88
C LEU A 25 2.47 -4.54 5.69
N GLN A 26 1.46 -5.42 5.53
CA GLN A 26 1.40 -6.38 4.41
C GLN A 26 1.36 -5.66 3.06
N VAL A 27 0.55 -4.61 2.92
CA VAL A 27 0.52 -3.77 1.72
C VAL A 27 1.89 -3.13 1.48
N THR A 28 2.50 -2.57 2.51
CA THR A 28 3.82 -1.91 2.40
C THR A 28 4.90 -2.90 1.96
N VAL A 29 4.93 -4.11 2.54
CA VAL A 29 5.87 -5.16 2.15
C VAL A 29 5.64 -5.60 0.70
N ALA A 30 4.39 -5.84 0.31
CA ALA A 30 4.07 -6.26 -1.06
C ALA A 30 4.52 -5.22 -2.08
N LEU A 31 4.25 -3.93 -1.85
CA LEU A 31 4.70 -2.84 -2.71
C LEU A 31 6.23 -2.74 -2.73
N ALA A 32 6.90 -2.84 -1.57
CA ALA A 32 8.36 -2.74 -1.48
C ALA A 32 9.06 -3.86 -2.25
N VAL A 33 8.56 -5.10 -2.16
CA VAL A 33 9.08 -6.24 -2.91
C VAL A 33 8.86 -6.05 -4.42
N ALA A 34 7.69 -5.58 -4.83
CA ALA A 34 7.40 -5.33 -6.23
C ALA A 34 8.21 -4.14 -6.78
N GLU A 35 8.46 -3.09 -5.98
CA GLU A 35 9.37 -1.98 -6.33
C GLU A 35 10.78 -2.50 -6.62
N GLU A 36 11.31 -3.39 -5.77
CA GLU A 36 12.64 -3.97 -5.96
C GLU A 36 12.70 -4.86 -7.20
N ALA A 37 11.71 -5.74 -7.36
CA ALA A 37 11.74 -6.75 -8.41
C ALA A 37 11.51 -6.18 -9.82
N MET A 38 10.59 -5.20 -9.95
CA MET A 38 10.07 -4.76 -11.25
C MET A 38 9.91 -3.24 -11.35
N LYS A 39 10.45 -2.46 -10.44
CA LYS A 39 10.18 -1.00 -10.37
C LYS A 39 8.67 -0.71 -10.44
N PHE A 40 7.90 -1.50 -9.70
CA PHE A 40 6.44 -1.50 -9.74
C PHE A 40 5.86 -0.26 -9.05
N GLU A 41 4.79 0.27 -9.65
CA GLU A 41 3.93 1.29 -9.08
C GLU A 41 2.48 0.88 -9.30
N HIS A 42 1.67 0.82 -8.24
CA HIS A 42 0.26 0.41 -8.36
C HIS A 42 -0.60 1.48 -9.05
N ARG A 43 -0.47 2.71 -8.60
CA ARG A 43 -1.12 3.92 -9.12
C ARG A 43 -2.64 4.02 -8.93
N ASP A 44 -3.28 2.99 -8.39
CA ASP A 44 -4.71 2.98 -8.10
C ASP A 44 -5.04 2.12 -6.87
N LEU A 45 -4.35 2.29 -5.77
CA LEU A 45 -4.51 1.45 -4.58
C LEU A 45 -5.57 2.03 -3.61
N HIS A 46 -6.79 2.20 -4.10
CA HIS A 46 -7.93 2.56 -3.27
C HIS A 46 -8.44 1.36 -2.44
N LEU A 47 -9.40 1.60 -1.51
CA LEU A 47 -9.87 0.57 -0.58
C LEU A 47 -10.43 -0.68 -1.29
N GLY A 48 -11.10 -0.52 -2.44
CA GLY A 48 -11.64 -1.62 -3.23
C GLY A 48 -10.57 -2.53 -3.85
N ASN A 49 -9.32 -2.05 -3.99
CA ASN A 49 -8.21 -2.80 -4.57
C ASN A 49 -7.33 -3.50 -3.51
N VAL A 50 -7.74 -3.48 -2.25
CA VAL A 50 -7.11 -4.22 -1.15
C VAL A 50 -8.08 -5.28 -0.64
N LEU A 51 -7.88 -6.53 -1.03
CA LEU A 51 -8.70 -7.65 -0.57
C LEU A 51 -8.15 -8.23 0.73
N LEU A 52 -9.07 -8.49 1.66
CA LEU A 52 -8.78 -9.03 2.97
C LEU A 52 -9.52 -10.36 3.16
N GLN A 53 -8.79 -11.36 3.63
CA GLN A 53 -9.34 -12.67 3.98
C GLN A 53 -9.01 -13.00 5.43
N ARG A 54 -10.01 -13.46 6.19
CA ARG A 54 -9.78 -13.94 7.55
C ARG A 54 -8.91 -15.18 7.54
N CYS A 55 -7.92 -15.23 8.42
CA CYS A 55 -7.00 -16.34 8.58
C CYS A 55 -6.70 -16.57 10.08
N GLY A 56 -5.83 -17.52 10.40
CA GLY A 56 -5.42 -17.75 11.80
C GLY A 56 -4.71 -16.51 12.38
N VAL A 57 -5.04 -16.14 13.63
CA VAL A 57 -4.47 -14.95 14.28
C VAL A 57 -2.94 -15.03 14.44
N ASP A 58 -2.41 -16.24 14.60
CA ASP A 58 -0.97 -16.51 14.74
C ASP A 58 -0.26 -16.74 13.40
N GLU A 59 -0.98 -16.68 12.29
CA GLU A 59 -0.37 -16.82 10.97
C GLU A 59 0.63 -15.70 10.72
N THR A 60 1.75 -16.10 10.12
CA THR A 60 2.78 -15.15 9.65
C THR A 60 2.99 -15.30 8.15
N ARG A 61 3.44 -14.23 7.53
CA ARG A 61 3.88 -14.23 6.14
C ARG A 61 5.37 -13.96 6.04
N ARG A 62 5.96 -14.39 4.94
CA ARG A 62 7.36 -14.13 4.62
C ARG A 62 7.49 -13.44 3.28
N ALA A 63 8.48 -12.58 3.18
CA ALA A 63 8.88 -11.95 1.95
C ALA A 63 10.41 -11.82 1.92
N ARG A 64 10.98 -11.71 0.72
CA ARG A 64 12.40 -11.41 0.53
C ARG A 64 12.53 -10.02 -0.05
N LEU A 65 13.33 -9.18 0.60
CA LEU A 65 13.58 -7.80 0.19
C LEU A 65 15.07 -7.47 0.38
N ASN A 66 15.75 -6.99 -0.66
CA ASN A 66 17.17 -6.68 -0.64
C ASN A 66 18.05 -7.84 -0.10
N GLY A 67 17.70 -9.09 -0.45
CA GLY A 67 18.41 -10.28 0.01
C GLY A 67 18.13 -10.68 1.47
N VAL A 68 17.26 -9.96 2.17
CA VAL A 68 16.86 -10.23 3.57
C VAL A 68 15.48 -10.88 3.58
N GLU A 69 15.33 -11.97 4.34
CA GLU A 69 14.01 -12.55 4.60
C GLU A 69 13.31 -11.77 5.73
N LEU A 70 12.10 -11.33 5.44
CA LEU A 70 11.21 -10.66 6.38
C LEU A 70 10.12 -11.63 6.80
N THR A 71 9.85 -11.74 8.10
CA THR A 71 8.70 -12.47 8.65
C THR A 71 7.84 -11.49 9.43
N TYR A 72 6.55 -11.47 9.14
CA TYR A 72 5.62 -10.50 9.73
C TYR A 72 4.26 -11.15 10.02
N PRO A 73 3.54 -10.70 11.09
CA PRO A 73 2.26 -11.24 11.48
C PRO A 73 1.14 -10.79 10.55
N THR A 74 0.13 -11.66 10.39
CA THR A 74 -1.12 -11.31 9.72
C THR A 74 -2.15 -10.71 10.69
N ASN A 75 -2.04 -11.01 11.98
CA ASN A 75 -3.02 -10.68 13.01
C ASN A 75 -4.46 -11.09 12.62
N GLY A 76 -4.60 -12.23 11.94
CA GLY A 76 -5.89 -12.77 11.52
C GLY A 76 -6.41 -12.25 10.18
N LEU A 77 -5.64 -11.45 9.44
CA LEU A 77 -5.99 -10.93 8.12
C LEU A 77 -4.89 -11.21 7.10
N ALA A 78 -5.21 -11.95 6.07
CA ALA A 78 -4.37 -12.10 4.88
C ALA A 78 -4.76 -11.03 3.85
N VAL A 79 -3.77 -10.33 3.31
CA VAL A 79 -3.96 -9.22 2.35
C VAL A 79 -3.55 -9.64 0.95
N ASN A 80 -4.36 -9.28 -0.05
CA ASN A 80 -4.03 -9.37 -1.46
C ASN A 80 -4.32 -8.03 -2.13
N ILE A 81 -3.43 -7.58 -3.00
CA ILE A 81 -3.60 -6.40 -3.83
C ILE A 81 -4.09 -6.86 -5.20
N ILE A 82 -5.07 -6.16 -5.75
CA ILE A 82 -5.67 -6.48 -7.06
C ILE A 82 -5.76 -5.22 -7.93
N ASP A 83 -6.14 -5.43 -9.18
CA ASP A 83 -6.36 -4.41 -10.21
C ASP A 83 -5.11 -3.59 -10.54
N PHE A 84 -4.35 -4.12 -11.49
CA PHE A 84 -3.11 -3.51 -11.96
C PHE A 84 -3.29 -2.72 -13.27
N THR A 85 -4.51 -2.35 -13.64
CA THR A 85 -4.83 -1.67 -14.91
C THR A 85 -4.12 -0.33 -15.08
N LEU A 86 -3.93 0.42 -13.99
CA LEU A 86 -3.21 1.70 -14.00
C LEU A 86 -1.74 1.58 -13.60
N SER A 87 -1.28 0.36 -13.34
CA SER A 87 0.06 0.11 -12.81
C SER A 87 1.16 0.38 -13.83
N ARG A 88 2.35 0.59 -13.29
CA ARG A 88 3.60 0.66 -14.05
C ARG A 88 4.54 -0.43 -13.56
N LEU A 89 5.17 -1.15 -14.46
CA LEU A 89 6.22 -2.12 -14.15
C LEU A 89 7.25 -2.21 -15.25
N ASP A 90 8.45 -2.64 -14.90
CA ASP A 90 9.55 -2.95 -15.80
C ASP A 90 9.53 -4.46 -16.06
N MET A 91 9.37 -4.85 -17.34
CA MET A 91 9.15 -6.24 -17.75
C MET A 91 10.44 -7.01 -18.04
N GLY A 92 11.59 -6.34 -18.15
CA GLY A 92 12.81 -7.03 -18.54
C GLY A 92 14.03 -6.13 -18.76
N ASP A 93 15.01 -6.62 -19.52
CA ASP A 93 16.35 -6.04 -19.67
C ASP A 93 16.45 -4.93 -20.73
N GLY A 94 15.35 -4.57 -21.39
CA GLY A 94 15.30 -3.59 -22.48
C GLY A 94 14.57 -2.30 -22.12
N LYS A 95 14.91 -1.19 -22.79
CA LYS A 95 14.22 0.09 -22.62
C LYS A 95 12.76 0.08 -23.12
N GLU A 96 12.38 -0.90 -23.91
CA GLU A 96 11.05 -1.06 -24.52
C GLU A 96 10.11 -1.93 -23.67
N ASP A 97 10.59 -2.48 -22.55
CA ASP A 97 9.83 -3.45 -21.74
C ASP A 97 9.09 -2.82 -20.54
N VAL A 98 8.80 -1.52 -20.58
CA VAL A 98 8.03 -0.86 -19.54
C VAL A 98 6.55 -0.90 -19.89
N ALA A 99 5.77 -1.65 -19.10
CA ALA A 99 4.32 -1.59 -19.16
C ALA A 99 3.81 -0.47 -18.24
N PHE A 100 2.98 0.43 -18.75
CA PHE A 100 2.36 1.50 -17.98
C PHE A 100 1.06 1.98 -18.61
N CYS A 101 0.20 2.59 -17.80
CA CYS A 101 -0.93 3.38 -18.27
C CYS A 101 -0.56 4.86 -18.24
N ASP A 102 -0.83 5.58 -19.33
CA ASP A 102 -0.70 7.04 -19.37
C ASP A 102 -1.94 7.68 -18.76
N LEU A 103 -1.86 8.08 -17.49
CA LEU A 103 -2.99 8.68 -16.79
C LEU A 103 -3.36 10.09 -17.32
N GLU A 104 -2.50 10.76 -18.10
CA GLU A 104 -2.88 12.01 -18.74
C GLU A 104 -3.93 11.81 -19.85
N ALA A 105 -4.08 10.57 -20.34
CA ALA A 105 -5.12 10.23 -21.30
C ALA A 105 -6.53 10.21 -20.68
N ASP A 106 -6.64 10.17 -19.35
CA ASP A 106 -7.90 10.24 -18.60
C ASP A 106 -7.89 11.42 -17.60
N PRO A 107 -8.19 12.65 -18.04
CA PRO A 107 -8.20 13.83 -17.19
C PRO A 107 -9.17 13.76 -16.02
N GLU A 108 -10.25 12.99 -16.12
CA GLU A 108 -11.31 12.88 -15.10
C GLU A 108 -10.74 12.34 -13.78
N LEU A 109 -9.68 11.54 -13.82
CA LEU A 109 -8.96 11.06 -12.62
C LEU A 109 -8.50 12.20 -11.70
N PHE A 110 -8.26 13.39 -12.26
CA PHE A 110 -7.72 14.55 -11.54
C PHE A 110 -8.78 15.60 -11.17
N GLU A 111 -10.01 15.45 -11.68
CA GLU A 111 -11.07 16.48 -11.58
C GLU A 111 -11.94 16.34 -10.33
N GLY A 112 -11.79 15.28 -9.55
CA GLY A 112 -12.57 15.07 -8.32
C GLY A 112 -12.41 16.22 -7.30
N PRO A 113 -13.34 16.32 -6.31
CA PRO A 113 -13.37 17.43 -5.35
C PRO A 113 -12.04 17.63 -4.62
N ALA A 114 -11.66 18.89 -4.36
CA ALA A 114 -10.52 19.19 -3.51
C ALA A 114 -10.79 18.72 -2.07
N GLY A 115 -9.80 18.10 -1.44
CA GLY A 115 -9.95 17.51 -0.11
C GLY A 115 -10.50 16.08 -0.11
N HIS A 116 -10.99 15.56 -1.25
CA HIS A 116 -11.32 14.17 -1.38
C HIS A 116 -10.01 13.37 -1.50
N CYS A 117 -9.76 12.47 -0.53
CA CYS A 117 -8.45 11.85 -0.33
C CYS A 117 -7.94 11.11 -1.58
N GLN A 118 -8.80 10.35 -2.27
CA GLN A 118 -8.44 9.61 -3.48
C GLN A 118 -8.08 10.57 -4.62
N SER A 119 -8.93 11.56 -4.92
CA SER A 119 -8.69 12.54 -5.97
C SER A 119 -7.43 13.37 -5.71
N ASP A 120 -7.19 13.73 -4.44
CA ASP A 120 -5.96 14.40 -4.03
C ASP A 120 -4.74 13.49 -4.23
N THR A 121 -4.88 12.17 -4.06
CA THR A 121 -3.78 11.22 -4.29
C THR A 121 -3.39 11.19 -5.76
N TYR A 122 -4.34 11.15 -6.69
CA TYR A 122 -4.06 11.25 -8.12
C TYR A 122 -3.35 12.56 -8.47
N ARG A 123 -3.84 13.71 -7.98
CA ARG A 123 -3.18 14.99 -8.19
C ARG A 123 -1.76 15.05 -7.65
N ARG A 124 -1.52 14.44 -6.48
CA ARG A 124 -0.18 14.32 -5.88
C ARG A 124 0.74 13.43 -6.70
N MET A 125 0.23 12.32 -7.24
CA MET A 125 0.99 11.45 -8.15
C MET A 125 1.37 12.20 -9.43
N ARG A 126 0.42 12.90 -10.07
CA ARG A 126 0.68 13.73 -11.25
C ARG A 126 1.78 14.76 -11.00
N LYS A 127 1.75 15.42 -9.83
CA LYS A 127 2.81 16.34 -9.42
C LYS A 127 4.16 15.64 -9.21
N ALA A 128 4.18 14.45 -8.62
CA ALA A 128 5.40 13.69 -8.35
C ALA A 128 6.05 13.15 -9.62
N THR A 129 5.26 12.63 -10.55
CA THR A 129 5.69 12.10 -11.86
C THR A 129 5.96 13.21 -12.87
N LYS A 130 5.47 14.43 -12.62
CA LYS A 130 5.45 15.57 -13.57
C LYS A 130 4.72 15.22 -14.88
N GLY A 131 3.66 14.40 -14.79
CA GLY A 131 2.90 13.92 -15.94
C GLY A 131 3.66 12.92 -16.83
N THR A 132 4.80 12.39 -16.38
CA THR A 132 5.57 11.37 -17.13
C THR A 132 5.36 10.01 -16.49
N TRP A 133 4.36 9.28 -16.99
CA TRP A 133 3.90 8.02 -16.38
C TRP A 133 4.73 6.78 -16.75
N GLU A 134 5.50 6.82 -17.81
CA GLU A 134 6.48 5.79 -18.16
C GLU A 134 7.63 5.72 -17.15
N ARG A 135 8.06 6.89 -16.68
CA ARG A 135 9.20 7.01 -15.75
C ARG A 135 8.87 6.43 -14.38
N HIS A 136 9.78 5.62 -13.82
CA HIS A 136 9.67 5.09 -12.47
C HIS A 136 9.67 6.21 -11.41
N CYS A 137 8.60 6.26 -10.63
CA CYS A 137 8.41 7.20 -9.52
C CYS A 137 7.80 6.47 -8.31
N PRO A 138 8.58 5.68 -7.54
CA PRO A 138 8.04 4.84 -6.45
C PRO A 138 7.38 5.65 -5.32
N LYS A 139 7.54 6.98 -5.34
CA LYS A 139 6.78 7.87 -4.45
C LYS A 139 5.26 7.70 -4.62
N THR A 140 4.78 7.30 -5.78
CA THR A 140 3.34 7.04 -6.00
C THR A 140 2.80 5.98 -5.05
N ASN A 141 3.56 4.90 -4.78
CA ASN A 141 3.19 3.89 -3.80
C ASN A 141 3.13 4.47 -2.37
N ALA A 142 4.08 5.31 -1.97
CA ALA A 142 4.04 5.97 -0.67
C ALA A 142 2.83 6.92 -0.51
N LEU A 143 2.39 7.56 -1.59
CA LEU A 143 1.17 8.38 -1.60
C LEU A 143 -0.09 7.53 -1.40
N TRP A 144 -0.16 6.33 -1.95
CA TRP A 144 -1.24 5.40 -1.69
C TRP A 144 -1.20 4.82 -0.27
N LEU A 145 -0.04 4.60 0.33
CA LEU A 145 0.06 4.26 1.75
C LEU A 145 -0.46 5.40 2.65
N HIS A 146 -0.21 6.66 2.27
CA HIS A 146 -0.81 7.81 2.95
C HIS A 146 -2.34 7.78 2.83
N TYR A 147 -2.89 7.52 1.64
CA TYR A 147 -4.32 7.39 1.39
C TYR A 147 -4.94 6.30 2.26
N LEU A 148 -4.38 5.08 2.27
CA LEU A 148 -4.88 3.98 3.09
C LEU A 148 -4.91 4.32 4.58
N ALA A 149 -3.85 4.97 5.08
CA ALA A 149 -3.81 5.41 6.48
C ALA A 149 -4.82 6.51 6.79
N ASP A 150 -5.14 7.37 5.81
CA ASP A 150 -6.20 8.37 5.94
C ASP A 150 -7.57 7.71 6.05
N CYS A 151 -7.91 6.82 5.13
CA CYS A 151 -9.18 6.09 5.16
C CYS A 151 -9.36 5.25 6.43
N LEU A 152 -8.29 4.65 6.95
CA LEU A 152 -8.36 3.95 8.24
C LEU A 152 -8.69 4.88 9.41
N LEU A 153 -8.37 6.15 9.32
CA LEU A 153 -8.63 7.15 10.35
C LEU A 153 -9.99 7.83 10.20
N SER A 154 -10.49 7.99 8.97
CA SER A 154 -11.71 8.75 8.65
C SER A 154 -12.91 7.86 8.36
N ASP A 155 -12.72 6.75 7.65
CA ASP A 155 -13.81 6.00 7.03
C ASP A 155 -14.02 4.63 7.70
N LYS A 156 -13.08 4.21 8.56
CA LYS A 156 -13.15 2.94 9.27
C LYS A 156 -13.31 3.14 10.77
N GLU A 157 -14.24 2.37 11.35
CA GLU A 157 -14.47 2.35 12.79
C GLU A 157 -13.98 1.02 13.37
N PHE A 158 -13.01 1.08 14.27
CA PHE A 158 -12.52 -0.04 15.05
C PHE A 158 -11.88 0.45 16.36
N PRO A 159 -11.85 -0.39 17.42
CA PRO A 159 -11.26 0.00 18.70
C PRO A 159 -9.78 0.34 18.56
N MET A 160 -9.40 1.53 19.03
CA MET A 160 -8.03 2.01 19.10
C MET A 160 -7.80 2.73 20.43
N THR A 161 -6.66 2.49 21.06
CA THR A 161 -6.16 3.35 22.13
C THR A 161 -5.72 4.72 21.57
N ALA A 162 -5.59 5.71 22.43
CA ALA A 162 -5.07 7.03 22.04
C ALA A 162 -3.66 6.94 21.41
N GLY A 163 -2.81 6.04 21.94
CA GLY A 163 -1.47 5.78 21.41
C GLY A 163 -1.52 5.21 19.99
N GLN A 164 -2.28 4.15 19.78
CA GLN A 164 -2.45 3.54 18.45
C GLN A 164 -3.00 4.53 17.40
N LYS A 165 -3.94 5.37 17.82
CA LYS A 165 -4.45 6.43 16.94
C LYS A 165 -3.38 7.48 16.63
N ALA A 166 -2.53 7.81 17.59
CA ALA A 166 -1.41 8.72 17.41
C ALA A 166 -0.35 8.13 16.45
N ASP A 167 -0.04 6.83 16.59
CA ASP A 167 0.89 6.13 15.70
C ASP A 167 0.41 6.11 14.25
N LEU A 168 -0.88 5.79 14.04
CA LEU A 168 -1.48 5.79 12.70
C LEU A 168 -1.53 7.19 12.08
N LYS A 169 -1.87 8.23 12.86
CA LYS A 169 -1.78 9.63 12.42
C LYS A 169 -0.34 10.03 12.08
N GLY A 170 0.61 9.58 12.90
CA GLY A 170 2.03 9.79 12.67
C GLY A 170 2.50 9.15 11.37
N PHE A 171 2.15 7.89 11.12
CA PHE A 171 2.44 7.20 9.88
C PHE A 171 1.85 7.92 8.67
N LYS A 172 0.54 8.26 8.70
CA LYS A 172 -0.12 9.04 7.65
C LYS A 172 0.69 10.29 7.28
N LYS A 173 1.12 11.07 8.30
CA LYS A 173 1.89 12.30 8.08
C LYS A 173 3.25 12.02 7.43
N ARG A 174 3.98 11.01 7.92
CA ARG A 174 5.32 10.67 7.42
C ARG A 174 5.28 10.05 6.03
N ALA A 175 4.22 9.28 5.70
CA ALA A 175 4.03 8.64 4.39
C ALA A 175 4.07 9.65 3.24
N MET A 176 3.58 10.87 3.45
CA MET A 176 3.71 11.97 2.47
C MET A 176 5.16 12.33 2.13
N GLY A 177 6.08 12.11 3.06
CA GLY A 177 7.51 12.42 2.89
C GLY A 177 8.34 11.28 2.29
N TYR A 178 7.87 10.03 2.35
CA TYR A 178 8.60 8.88 1.85
C TYR A 178 8.72 8.90 0.33
N LYS A 179 9.83 8.39 -0.17
CA LYS A 179 10.15 8.33 -1.59
C LYS A 179 9.70 7.01 -2.23
N SER A 180 9.34 6.00 -1.43
CA SER A 180 8.96 4.65 -1.88
C SER A 180 8.26 3.89 -0.76
N ALA A 181 7.60 2.76 -1.09
CA ALA A 181 7.10 1.81 -0.10
C ALA A 181 8.27 1.12 0.64
N ASN A 182 9.40 0.88 -0.05
CA ASN A 182 10.60 0.37 0.61
C ASN A 182 11.05 1.28 1.75
N GLN A 183 11.05 2.60 1.56
CA GLN A 183 11.36 3.55 2.65
C GLN A 183 10.29 3.52 3.74
N ALA A 184 9.01 3.42 3.39
CA ALA A 184 7.91 3.39 4.34
C ALA A 184 7.93 2.14 5.25
N LEU A 185 8.50 1.02 4.78
CA LEU A 185 8.63 -0.21 5.57
C LEU A 185 9.45 -0.01 6.85
N TRP A 186 10.35 0.95 6.86
CA TRP A 186 11.20 1.29 8.02
C TRP A 186 10.58 2.36 8.92
N ASP A 187 9.30 2.66 8.75
CA ASP A 187 8.59 3.58 9.64
C ASP A 187 8.53 3.04 11.07
N ASN A 188 8.57 3.94 12.05
CA ASN A 188 8.48 3.61 13.47
C ASN A 188 7.23 2.81 13.83
N MET A 189 6.14 2.95 13.08
CA MET A 189 4.92 2.18 13.26
C MET A 189 5.14 0.67 13.03
N PHE A 190 6.09 0.31 12.18
CA PHE A 190 6.38 -1.09 11.81
C PHE A 190 7.62 -1.65 12.52
N VAL A 191 8.44 -0.79 13.13
CA VAL A 191 9.63 -1.24 13.88
C VAL A 191 9.21 -2.16 15.02
N GLY A 192 9.78 -3.36 15.04
CA GLY A 192 9.46 -4.40 16.05
C GLY A 192 8.23 -5.26 15.71
N VAL A 193 7.46 -4.92 14.66
CA VAL A 193 6.34 -5.76 14.19
C VAL A 193 6.82 -6.89 13.28
N TRP A 194 7.81 -6.64 12.45
CA TRP A 194 8.44 -7.65 11.60
C TRP A 194 9.81 -8.06 12.11
N ARG A 195 10.24 -9.27 11.76
CA ARG A 195 11.57 -9.81 12.06
C ARG A 195 12.33 -10.03 10.77
N SER A 196 13.65 -9.79 10.81
CA SER A 196 14.53 -10.08 9.69
C SER A 196 15.49 -11.20 10.06
N SER A 197 15.73 -12.12 9.13
CA SER A 197 16.83 -13.06 9.18
C SER A 197 17.68 -12.90 7.92
N ARG A 198 19.02 -12.90 8.07
CA ARG A 198 19.89 -13.01 6.90
C ARG A 198 19.80 -14.44 6.39
N ALA A 199 19.51 -14.57 5.10
CA ALA A 199 19.56 -15.86 4.41
C ALA A 199 20.99 -16.33 4.26
#